data_f01bb86acdd0695120d9c50ee99f68e0
#
_entry.id   f01bb86acdd0695120d9c50ee99f68e0
#
_cell.length_a   1.000
_cell.length_b   1.000
_cell.length_c   1.000
_cell.angle_alpha   90.00
_cell.angle_beta   90.00
_cell.angle_gamma   90.00
#
_symmetry.space_group_name_H-M   'P 1'
#
loop_
_entity.id
_entity.type
_entity.pdbx_description
1 polymer ?
#
loop_
_entity_poly.entity_id
_entity_poly.type
_entity_poly.pdbx_seq_one_letter_code
_entity_poly.pdbx_strand_id
1 'polypeptide(L)'
;MVYKNKTYVAFDGDNDMRYYNLMRAWKQSDFTDFNFYDAHDLNTARDSSQTESIKRKLAERMANSKMFVLLLGEKTKYLTRFVKWEVEHALFLRLPIIVVNLNGRRDVDSDRMPTWLDNQLCICCSFNSRIMQYSLENWEDLHYKYQKDPEKRGTHRYWIDDVYKSLELYS
;
A
#
# COMPACT_ATOMS: atom_id res chain seq x y z
N MET A 1 -12.97 5.45 -14.92
CA MET A 1 -12.60 6.67 -14.17
C MET A 1 -11.20 6.47 -13.61
N VAL A 2 -10.36 7.45 -13.78
CA VAL A 2 -8.97 7.39 -13.28
C VAL A 2 -8.93 7.89 -11.85
N TYR A 3 -8.26 7.14 -10.97
CA TYR A 3 -8.10 7.52 -9.57
C TYR A 3 -7.13 8.71 -9.44
N LYS A 4 -7.61 9.79 -8.82
CA LYS A 4 -6.84 11.04 -8.71
C LYS A 4 -6.51 11.44 -7.27
N ASN A 5 -6.96 10.68 -6.30
CA ASN A 5 -6.66 10.98 -4.90
C ASN A 5 -5.21 10.63 -4.56
N LYS A 6 -4.65 11.38 -3.64
CA LYS A 6 -3.26 11.16 -3.24
C LYS A 6 -3.09 9.84 -2.51
N THR A 7 -2.04 9.13 -2.86
CA THR A 7 -1.72 7.81 -2.34
C THR A 7 -0.35 7.85 -1.68
N TYR A 8 -0.29 7.39 -0.44
CA TYR A 8 0.98 7.24 0.28
C TYR A 8 1.50 5.83 0.05
N VAL A 9 2.77 5.69 -0.35
CA VAL A 9 3.39 4.38 -0.62
C VAL A 9 4.50 4.15 0.39
N ALA A 10 4.40 3.05 1.14
CA ALA A 10 5.43 2.58 2.06
C ALA A 10 6.08 1.30 1.52
N PHE A 11 7.38 1.18 1.68
CA PHE A 11 8.12 0.04 1.16
C PHE A 11 9.52 -0.04 1.77
N ASP A 12 10.18 -1.17 1.57
CA ASP A 12 11.58 -1.38 1.95
C ASP A 12 12.49 -0.66 0.94
N GLY A 13 12.99 0.51 1.34
CA GLY A 13 13.84 1.33 0.47
C GLY A 13 15.16 0.67 0.09
N ASP A 14 15.66 -0.25 0.91
CA ASP A 14 16.94 -0.92 0.65
C ASP A 14 16.80 -2.09 -0.34
N ASN A 15 15.68 -2.81 -0.32
CA ASN A 15 15.53 -4.04 -1.09
C ASN A 15 14.52 -3.94 -2.24
N ASP A 16 13.53 -3.04 -2.15
CA ASP A 16 12.38 -3.04 -3.06
C ASP A 16 12.26 -1.76 -3.89
N MET A 17 13.31 -0.94 -3.94
CA MET A 17 13.32 0.32 -4.68
C MET A 17 12.95 0.16 -6.15
N ARG A 18 13.35 -0.95 -6.79
CA ARG A 18 13.05 -1.19 -8.22
C ARG A 18 11.54 -1.21 -8.49
N TYR A 19 10.75 -1.73 -7.56
CA TYR A 19 9.28 -1.77 -7.71
C TYR A 19 8.68 -0.38 -7.59
N TYR A 20 9.17 0.40 -6.64
CA TYR A 20 8.76 1.79 -6.48
C TYR A 20 9.11 2.62 -7.74
N ASN A 21 10.28 2.41 -8.32
CA ASN A 21 10.68 3.09 -9.55
C ASN A 21 9.78 2.72 -10.72
N LEU A 22 9.33 1.46 -10.81
CA LEU A 22 8.34 1.06 -11.81
C LEU A 22 7.02 1.79 -11.63
N MET A 23 6.54 1.94 -10.40
CA MET A 23 5.33 2.71 -10.12
C MET A 23 5.47 4.18 -10.56
N ARG A 24 6.63 4.77 -10.32
CA ARG A 24 6.91 6.14 -10.78
C ARG A 24 6.88 6.23 -12.31
N ALA A 25 7.42 5.22 -13.00
CA ALA A 25 7.36 5.14 -14.45
C ALA A 25 5.90 5.04 -14.93
N TRP A 26 5.07 4.24 -14.28
CA TRP A 26 3.65 4.15 -14.61
C TRP A 26 2.94 5.49 -14.39
N LYS A 27 3.27 6.19 -13.31
CA LYS A 27 2.68 7.51 -13.02
C LYS A 27 2.95 8.51 -14.14
N GLN A 28 4.09 8.42 -14.81
CA GLN A 28 4.46 9.27 -15.93
C GLN A 28 3.87 8.80 -17.26
N SER A 29 3.28 7.61 -17.28
CA SER A 29 2.66 7.01 -18.47
C SER A 29 1.22 7.50 -18.61
N ASP A 30 0.72 7.53 -19.87
CA ASP A 30 -0.68 7.82 -20.16
C ASP A 30 -1.64 6.71 -19.72
N PHE A 31 -1.11 5.54 -19.30
CA PHE A 31 -1.90 4.34 -18.98
C PHE A 31 -2.28 4.24 -17.52
N THR A 32 -1.59 4.93 -16.62
CA THR A 32 -1.89 4.90 -15.19
C THR A 32 -1.90 6.32 -14.63
N ASP A 33 -2.65 6.53 -13.58
CA ASP A 33 -2.76 7.84 -12.95
C ASP A 33 -2.58 7.71 -11.43
N PHE A 34 -1.44 7.16 -11.04
CA PHE A 34 -1.05 7.17 -9.63
C PHE A 34 -0.71 8.60 -9.21
N ASN A 35 -1.21 9.01 -8.05
CA ASN A 35 -0.80 10.24 -7.41
C ASN A 35 -0.36 9.90 -5.98
N PHE A 36 0.94 9.92 -5.75
CA PHE A 36 1.48 9.55 -4.45
C PHE A 36 2.67 10.44 -4.09
N TYR A 37 2.97 10.51 -2.80
CA TYR A 37 4.13 11.22 -2.29
C TYR A 37 5.38 10.35 -2.35
N ASP A 38 6.52 10.99 -2.61
CA ASP A 38 7.82 10.33 -2.58
C ASP A 38 8.36 10.33 -1.14
N ALA A 39 8.01 9.31 -0.38
CA ALA A 39 8.50 9.18 0.99
C ALA A 39 9.97 8.75 1.05
N HIS A 40 10.52 8.23 -0.06
CA HIS A 40 11.89 7.73 -0.09
C HIS A 40 12.92 8.82 0.18
N ASP A 41 12.74 10.00 -0.38
CA ASP A 41 13.67 11.12 -0.18
C ASP A 41 13.83 11.49 1.29
N LEU A 42 12.78 11.31 2.09
CA LEU A 42 12.85 11.52 3.53
C LEU A 42 13.55 10.36 4.24
N ASN A 43 13.46 9.17 3.66
CA ASN A 43 14.06 7.97 4.22
C ASN A 43 15.58 7.94 4.08
N THR A 44 16.16 8.62 3.07
CA THR A 44 17.60 8.66 2.87
C THR A 44 18.34 9.43 3.96
N ALA A 45 17.66 10.30 4.69
CA ALA A 45 18.23 11.10 5.77
C ALA A 45 18.04 10.44 7.15
N ARG A 46 17.81 9.15 7.20
CA ARG A 46 17.49 8.42 8.43
C ARG A 46 18.72 8.26 9.33
N ASP A 47 18.86 9.14 10.29
CA ASP A 47 19.69 8.88 11.45
C ASP A 47 18.84 8.98 12.73
N SER A 48 19.40 8.53 13.84
CA SER A 48 18.67 8.46 15.10
C SER A 48 18.26 9.84 15.64
N SER A 49 19.02 10.87 15.34
CA SER A 49 18.77 12.22 15.83
C SER A 49 17.63 12.92 15.08
N GLN A 50 17.28 12.43 13.89
CA GLN A 50 16.28 13.03 13.03
C GLN A 50 14.98 12.25 12.95
N THR A 51 14.86 11.13 13.65
CA THR A 51 13.72 10.22 13.54
C THR A 51 12.38 10.91 13.75
N GLU A 52 12.25 11.72 14.80
CA GLU A 52 10.98 12.41 15.10
C GLU A 52 10.64 13.47 14.05
N SER A 53 11.63 14.17 13.52
CA SER A 53 11.43 15.14 12.45
C SER A 53 10.97 14.46 11.17
N ILE A 54 11.56 13.32 10.82
CA ILE A 54 11.17 12.54 9.65
C ILE A 54 9.73 12.03 9.81
N LYS A 55 9.40 11.45 10.95
CA LYS A 55 8.05 10.96 11.23
C LYS A 55 7.00 12.06 11.14
N ARG A 56 7.32 13.26 11.61
CA ARG A 56 6.40 14.40 11.51
C ARG A 56 6.10 14.74 10.05
N LYS A 57 7.11 14.78 9.20
CA LYS A 57 6.94 15.06 7.76
C LYS A 57 6.16 13.95 7.07
N LEU A 58 6.44 12.70 7.40
CA LEU A 58 5.69 11.56 6.87
C LEU A 58 4.22 11.61 7.30
N ALA A 59 3.96 11.97 8.57
CA ALA A 59 2.61 12.12 9.09
C ALA A 59 1.84 13.21 8.34
N GLU A 60 2.47 14.34 8.05
CA GLU A 60 1.85 15.43 7.28
C GLU A 60 1.44 14.97 5.88
N ARG A 61 2.33 14.23 5.21
CA ARG A 61 2.03 13.66 3.89
C ARG A 61 0.88 12.66 3.94
N MET A 62 0.89 11.83 4.97
CA MET A 62 -0.15 10.81 5.15
C MET A 62 -1.50 11.43 5.45
N ALA A 63 -1.53 12.52 6.23
CA ALA A 63 -2.76 13.25 6.55
C ALA A 63 -3.44 13.83 5.30
N ASN A 64 -2.68 14.10 4.25
CA ASN A 64 -3.20 14.60 2.98
C ASN A 64 -3.50 13.49 1.98
N SER A 65 -3.32 12.24 2.37
CA SER A 65 -3.54 11.08 1.50
C SER A 65 -4.93 10.49 1.72
N LYS A 66 -5.45 9.81 0.70
CA LYS A 66 -6.73 9.12 0.75
C LYS A 66 -6.58 7.60 0.74
N MET A 67 -5.39 7.12 0.43
CA MET A 67 -5.09 5.70 0.31
C MET A 67 -3.67 5.43 0.78
N PHE A 68 -3.47 4.28 1.40
CA PHE A 68 -2.15 3.82 1.81
C PHE A 68 -1.84 2.51 1.07
N VAL A 69 -0.68 2.47 0.41
CA VAL A 69 -0.20 1.29 -0.30
C VAL A 69 1.06 0.78 0.38
N LEU A 70 1.07 -0.49 0.77
CA LEU A 70 2.24 -1.18 1.29
C LEU A 70 2.76 -2.13 0.22
N LEU A 71 3.98 -1.90 -0.26
CA LEU A 71 4.67 -2.85 -1.12
C LEU A 71 5.27 -3.94 -0.23
N LEU A 72 4.76 -5.16 -0.37
CA LEU A 72 5.11 -6.28 0.52
C LEU A 72 6.18 -7.14 -0.12
N GLY A 73 7.43 -6.92 0.27
CA GLY A 73 8.58 -7.69 -0.15
C GLY A 73 8.98 -8.73 0.89
N GLU A 74 10.09 -9.40 0.62
CA GLU A 74 10.58 -10.49 1.45
C GLU A 74 10.93 -10.06 2.87
N LYS A 75 11.44 -8.83 3.04
CA LYS A 75 11.95 -8.34 4.32
C LYS A 75 11.08 -7.28 4.97
N THR A 76 9.97 -6.92 4.35
CA THR A 76 9.09 -5.84 4.84
C THR A 76 8.67 -6.05 6.30
N LYS A 77 8.32 -7.27 6.68
CA LYS A 77 7.84 -7.59 8.03
C LYS A 77 8.88 -7.34 9.13
N TYR A 78 10.15 -7.18 8.77
CA TYR A 78 11.23 -6.91 9.74
C TYR A 78 11.52 -5.42 9.91
N LEU A 79 10.88 -4.55 9.13
CA LEU A 79 11.12 -3.11 9.14
C LEU A 79 10.26 -2.43 10.21
N THR A 80 10.69 -2.56 11.46
CA THR A 80 9.88 -2.12 12.60
C THR A 80 10.07 -0.64 12.96
N ARG A 81 11.11 0.02 12.44
CA ARG A 81 11.41 1.41 12.79
C ARG A 81 10.53 2.42 12.04
N PHE A 82 10.45 2.32 10.72
CA PHE A 82 9.68 3.26 9.90
C PHE A 82 8.45 2.62 9.26
N VAL A 83 8.59 1.50 8.55
CA VAL A 83 7.46 0.92 7.82
C VAL A 83 6.35 0.49 8.77
N LYS A 84 6.69 -0.16 9.87
CA LYS A 84 5.70 -0.50 10.90
C LYS A 84 5.00 0.76 11.42
N TRP A 85 5.75 1.79 11.75
CA TRP A 85 5.18 3.06 12.21
C TRP A 85 4.28 3.69 11.16
N GLU A 86 4.69 3.66 9.88
CA GLU A 86 3.88 4.20 8.79
C GLU A 86 2.54 3.48 8.68
N VAL A 87 2.54 2.15 8.76
CA VAL A 87 1.30 1.36 8.75
C VAL A 87 0.44 1.65 9.97
N GLU A 88 1.03 1.69 11.15
CA GLU A 88 0.29 2.00 12.38
C GLU A 88 -0.32 3.40 12.33
N HIS A 89 0.39 4.37 11.76
CA HIS A 89 -0.13 5.73 11.59
C HIS A 89 -1.25 5.78 10.56
N ALA A 90 -1.14 5.02 9.47
CA ALA A 90 -2.22 4.89 8.48
C ALA A 90 -3.49 4.32 9.13
N LEU A 91 -3.33 3.31 9.99
CA LEU A 91 -4.44 2.73 10.75
C LEU A 91 -5.07 3.75 11.71
N PHE A 92 -4.24 4.53 12.38
CA PHE A 92 -4.70 5.62 13.24
C PHE A 92 -5.54 6.65 12.46
N LEU A 93 -5.11 6.98 11.24
CA LEU A 93 -5.84 7.89 10.35
C LEU A 93 -7.02 7.23 9.65
N ARG A 94 -7.21 5.92 9.83
CA ARG A 94 -8.26 5.13 9.20
C ARG A 94 -8.18 5.14 7.68
N LEU A 95 -6.97 5.20 7.13
CA LEU A 95 -6.78 5.12 5.68
C LEU A 95 -7.05 3.71 5.17
N PRO A 96 -7.72 3.58 4.01
CA PRO A 96 -7.79 2.29 3.33
C PRO A 96 -6.39 1.78 2.97
N ILE A 97 -6.13 0.50 3.24
CA ILE A 97 -4.81 -0.10 3.01
C ILE A 97 -4.89 -1.11 1.88
N ILE A 98 -4.03 -0.93 0.89
CA ILE A 98 -3.78 -1.89 -0.18
C ILE A 98 -2.40 -2.51 0.08
N VAL A 99 -2.34 -3.84 0.16
CA VAL A 99 -1.09 -4.58 0.27
C VAL A 99 -0.76 -5.17 -1.09
N VAL A 100 0.39 -4.82 -1.64
CA VAL A 100 0.81 -5.27 -2.96
C VAL A 100 1.91 -6.32 -2.82
N ASN A 101 1.61 -7.55 -3.22
CA ASN A 101 2.55 -8.67 -3.15
C ASN A 101 3.59 -8.57 -4.27
N LEU A 102 4.84 -8.30 -3.89
CA LEU A 102 5.93 -8.13 -4.87
C LEU A 102 6.36 -9.45 -5.51
N ASN A 103 5.96 -10.58 -4.93
CA ASN A 103 6.24 -11.91 -5.51
C ASN A 103 5.16 -12.35 -6.52
N GLY A 104 4.19 -11.49 -6.84
CA GLY A 104 3.15 -11.79 -7.82
C GLY A 104 1.93 -12.54 -7.29
N ARG A 105 1.87 -12.87 -6.01
CA ARG A 105 0.70 -13.53 -5.44
C ARG A 105 -0.51 -12.60 -5.50
N ARG A 106 -1.67 -13.18 -5.81
CA ARG A 106 -2.94 -12.44 -5.91
C ARG A 106 -3.76 -12.49 -4.63
N ASP A 107 -3.48 -13.46 -3.77
CA ASP A 107 -4.15 -13.67 -2.50
C ASP A 107 -3.32 -13.12 -1.32
N VAL A 108 -3.68 -13.49 -0.10
CA VAL A 108 -2.94 -13.10 1.09
C VAL A 108 -1.67 -13.95 1.20
N ASP A 109 -0.52 -13.30 1.31
CA ASP A 109 0.75 -13.97 1.55
C ASP A 109 1.00 -14.03 3.06
N SER A 110 0.60 -15.14 3.69
CA SER A 110 0.71 -15.29 5.14
C SER A 110 2.16 -15.36 5.63
N ASP A 111 3.10 -15.76 4.75
CA ASP A 111 4.52 -15.85 5.13
C ASP A 111 5.19 -14.48 5.21
N ARG A 112 4.79 -13.56 4.33
CA ARG A 112 5.37 -12.21 4.27
C ARG A 112 4.57 -11.18 5.04
N MET A 113 3.29 -11.44 5.32
CA MET A 113 2.42 -10.49 6.01
C MET A 113 2.94 -10.20 7.41
N PRO A 114 3.17 -8.94 7.75
CA PRO A 114 3.66 -8.59 9.06
C PRO A 114 2.57 -8.75 10.13
N THR A 115 2.98 -9.13 11.34
CA THR A 115 2.06 -9.32 12.47
C THR A 115 1.37 -8.02 12.90
N TRP A 116 1.98 -6.88 12.61
CA TRP A 116 1.37 -5.58 12.93
C TRP A 116 0.22 -5.20 12.00
N LEU A 117 -0.11 -6.06 11.02
CA LEU A 117 -1.36 -5.98 10.24
C LEU A 117 -2.37 -7.05 10.64
N ASP A 118 -2.07 -7.88 11.63
CA ASP A 118 -3.03 -8.89 12.10
C ASP A 118 -4.31 -8.20 12.57
N ASN A 119 -5.44 -8.77 12.15
CA ASN A 119 -6.78 -8.27 12.50
C ASN A 119 -7.07 -6.84 12.00
N GLN A 120 -6.35 -6.39 10.97
CA GLN A 120 -6.58 -5.12 10.31
C GLN A 120 -7.10 -5.34 8.89
N LEU A 121 -8.13 -4.57 8.53
CA LEU A 121 -8.73 -4.68 7.20
C LEU A 121 -7.77 -4.15 6.13
N CYS A 122 -7.50 -4.97 5.12
CA CYS A 122 -6.73 -4.57 3.94
C CYS A 122 -7.15 -5.41 2.75
N ILE A 123 -6.82 -4.94 1.55
CA ILE A 123 -6.98 -5.70 0.31
C ILE A 123 -5.60 -6.03 -0.25
N CYS A 124 -5.39 -7.29 -0.62
CA CYS A 124 -4.15 -7.76 -1.21
C CYS A 124 -4.30 -7.91 -2.72
N CYS A 125 -3.27 -7.57 -3.47
CA CYS A 125 -3.21 -7.77 -4.91
C CYS A 125 -1.78 -8.04 -5.35
N SER A 126 -1.63 -8.49 -6.60
CA SER A 126 -0.30 -8.67 -7.20
C SER A 126 0.29 -7.34 -7.67
N PHE A 127 1.61 -7.31 -7.83
CA PHE A 127 2.31 -6.15 -8.38
C PHE A 127 2.11 -6.10 -9.89
N ASN A 128 1.10 -5.37 -10.33
CA ASN A 128 0.74 -5.18 -11.72
C ASN A 128 -0.04 -3.87 -11.83
N SER A 129 0.25 -3.06 -12.85
CA SER A 129 -0.35 -1.72 -12.97
C SER A 129 -1.88 -1.76 -13.08
N ARG A 130 -2.45 -2.74 -13.75
CA ARG A 130 -3.89 -2.81 -13.97
C ARG A 130 -4.66 -3.15 -12.69
N ILE A 131 -4.23 -4.18 -11.97
CA ILE A 131 -4.91 -4.55 -10.72
C ILE A 131 -4.66 -3.54 -9.61
N MET A 132 -3.49 -2.92 -9.59
CA MET A 132 -3.19 -1.85 -8.62
C MET A 132 -4.07 -0.63 -8.88
N GLN A 133 -4.23 -0.22 -10.14
CA GLN A 133 -5.13 0.88 -10.49
C GLN A 133 -6.58 0.54 -10.15
N TYR A 134 -7.03 -0.67 -10.46
CA TYR A 134 -8.36 -1.16 -10.09
C TYR A 134 -8.57 -1.06 -8.57
N SER A 135 -7.56 -1.47 -7.81
CA SER A 135 -7.61 -1.40 -6.34
C SER A 135 -7.75 0.03 -5.84
N LEU A 136 -6.98 0.97 -6.42
CA LEU A 136 -7.09 2.38 -6.07
C LEU A 136 -8.48 2.94 -6.35
N GLU A 137 -9.10 2.51 -7.44
CA GLU A 137 -10.41 3.02 -7.87
C GLU A 137 -11.57 2.41 -7.09
N ASN A 138 -11.43 1.18 -6.56
CA ASN A 138 -12.55 0.41 -6.04
C ASN A 138 -12.45 0.06 -4.56
N TRP A 139 -11.26 0.14 -3.94
CA TRP A 139 -11.12 -0.30 -2.56
C TRP A 139 -11.63 0.70 -1.53
N GLU A 140 -11.53 1.99 -1.77
CA GLU A 140 -11.89 3.00 -0.77
C GLU A 140 -13.34 2.81 -0.29
N ASP A 141 -14.30 2.71 -1.21
CA ASP A 141 -15.72 2.54 -0.86
C ASP A 141 -15.96 1.21 -0.15
N LEU A 142 -15.35 0.14 -0.62
CA LEU A 142 -15.46 -1.18 0.01
C LEU A 142 -14.84 -1.19 1.40
N HIS A 143 -13.72 -0.52 1.58
CA HIS A 143 -13.07 -0.41 2.89
C HIS A 143 -14.02 0.19 3.93
N TYR A 144 -14.63 1.32 3.62
CA TYR A 144 -15.54 1.97 4.55
C TYR A 144 -16.79 1.13 4.81
N LYS A 145 -17.30 0.46 3.78
CA LYS A 145 -18.43 -0.47 3.93
C LYS A 145 -18.07 -1.64 4.85
N TYR A 146 -16.91 -2.25 4.65
CA TYR A 146 -16.48 -3.43 5.41
C TYR A 146 -16.09 -3.09 6.85
N GLN A 147 -15.62 -1.86 7.11
CA GLN A 147 -15.34 -1.41 8.49
C GLN A 147 -16.60 -1.39 9.37
N LYS A 148 -17.77 -1.25 8.75
CA LYS A 148 -19.05 -1.26 9.46
C LYS A 148 -19.59 -2.67 9.69
N ASP A 149 -19.01 -3.68 9.05
CA ASP A 149 -19.45 -5.07 9.12
C ASP A 149 -18.58 -5.84 10.12
N PRO A 150 -19.15 -6.30 11.26
CA PRO A 150 -18.36 -7.02 12.28
C PRO A 150 -17.68 -8.28 11.76
N GLU A 151 -18.20 -8.90 10.70
CA GLU A 151 -17.59 -10.11 10.14
C GLU A 151 -16.46 -9.80 9.17
N LYS A 152 -16.42 -8.60 8.60
CA LYS A 152 -15.45 -8.23 7.57
C LYS A 152 -14.35 -7.31 8.07
N ARG A 153 -14.64 -6.43 9.02
CA ARG A 153 -13.60 -5.58 9.61
C ARG A 153 -12.55 -6.47 10.28
N GLY A 154 -11.31 -6.11 10.15
CA GLY A 154 -10.22 -6.92 10.70
C GLY A 154 -9.85 -8.13 9.87
N THR A 155 -10.27 -8.20 8.61
CA THR A 155 -9.94 -9.31 7.70
C THR A 155 -8.98 -8.86 6.61
N HIS A 156 -8.12 -9.79 6.18
CA HIS A 156 -7.29 -9.61 5.00
C HIS A 156 -8.07 -10.12 3.79
N ARG A 157 -8.29 -9.27 2.80
CA ARG A 157 -9.10 -9.57 1.63
C ARG A 157 -8.24 -9.59 0.37
N TYR A 158 -8.78 -10.11 -0.73
CA TYR A 158 -8.15 -10.09 -2.04
C TYR A 158 -9.23 -10.14 -3.12
N TRP A 159 -8.89 -9.69 -4.32
CA TRP A 159 -9.83 -9.69 -5.44
C TRP A 159 -10.02 -11.11 -5.98
N ILE A 160 -11.26 -11.44 -6.36
CA ILE A 160 -11.58 -12.71 -6.98
C ILE A 160 -10.96 -12.80 -8.38
N ASP A 161 -10.79 -14.02 -8.88
CA ASP A 161 -10.17 -14.24 -10.19
C ASP A 161 -10.90 -13.54 -11.33
N ASP A 162 -12.22 -13.39 -11.26
CA ASP A 162 -13.00 -12.72 -12.29
C ASP A 162 -12.59 -11.25 -12.47
N VAL A 163 -12.16 -10.58 -11.40
CA VAL A 163 -11.63 -9.22 -11.50
C VAL A 163 -10.35 -9.22 -12.34
N TYR A 164 -9.43 -10.13 -12.06
CA TYR A 164 -8.20 -10.24 -12.83
C TYR A 164 -8.47 -10.56 -14.30
N LYS A 165 -9.41 -11.47 -14.57
CA LYS A 165 -9.81 -11.80 -15.94
C LYS A 165 -10.39 -10.60 -16.67
N SER A 166 -11.21 -9.81 -15.99
CA SER A 166 -11.80 -8.59 -16.59
C SER A 166 -10.76 -7.56 -16.97
N LEU A 167 -9.58 -7.60 -16.35
CA LEU A 167 -8.44 -6.75 -16.64
C LEU A 167 -7.46 -7.40 -17.62
N GLU A 168 -7.85 -8.52 -18.21
CA GLU A 168 -7.01 -9.31 -19.14
C GLU A 168 -5.73 -9.83 -18.48
N LEU A 169 -5.79 -10.09 -17.18
CA LEU A 169 -4.69 -10.66 -16.40
C LEU A 169 -4.96 -12.15 -16.18
N TYR A 170 -4.52 -12.97 -17.12
CA TYR A 170 -4.70 -14.41 -17.06
C TYR A 170 -3.52 -15.04 -16.29
N SER A 171 -3.80 -16.12 -15.61
CA SER A 171 -2.77 -16.85 -14.85
C SER A 171 -1.78 -17.59 -15.76
#